data_fc35e4c03c8f7d7a8918353006e627cf
#
_entry.id   fc35e4c03c8f7d7a8918353006e627cf
#
_cell.length_a   1.000
_cell.length_b   1.000
_cell.length_c   1.000
_cell.angle_alpha   90.00
_cell.angle_beta   90.00
_cell.angle_gamma   90.00
#
_symmetry.space_group_name_H-M   'P 1'
#
loop_
_entity.id
_entity.type
_entity.pdbx_description
1 polymer ?
#
loop_
_entity_poly.entity_id
_entity_poly.type
_entity_poly.pdbx_seq_one_letter_code
_entity_poly.pdbx_strand_id
1 'polypeptide(L)'
;IDVRLPLYLLFEGKGLRVLENYKDDLNGFFKLKDNSNVNKDLNALAKLAEIDKRISFHTARHTNATLLIYSGANITTVQKLLGHKSVKTTQVYANIMDMTIVHDLEKAAYSN
;
A
#
# COMPACT_ATOMS: atom_id res chain seq x y z
N ILE A 1 -13.28 -3.94 -11.83
CA ILE A 1 -13.36 -5.19 -11.07
C ILE A 1 -13.68 -4.86 -9.62
N ASP A 2 -14.85 -5.26 -9.20
CA ASP A 2 -15.25 -5.05 -7.81
C ASP A 2 -14.60 -6.11 -6.92
N VAL A 3 -13.87 -5.66 -5.91
CA VAL A 3 -13.31 -6.53 -4.88
C VAL A 3 -14.12 -6.32 -3.60
N ARG A 4 -14.68 -7.41 -3.07
CA ARG A 4 -15.39 -7.39 -1.80
C ARG A 4 -14.53 -8.02 -0.73
N LEU A 5 -14.24 -7.24 0.31
CA LEU A 5 -13.41 -7.68 1.43
C LEU A 5 -14.21 -7.61 2.73
N PRO A 6 -14.16 -8.67 3.55
CA PRO A 6 -14.68 -8.57 4.91
C PRO A 6 -13.90 -7.49 5.68
N LEU A 7 -14.63 -6.59 6.33
CA LEU A 7 -14.01 -5.45 7.02
C LEU A 7 -13.11 -5.87 8.19
N TYR A 8 -13.37 -7.02 8.80
CA TYR A 8 -12.55 -7.52 9.89
C TYR A 8 -11.12 -7.86 9.47
N LEU A 9 -10.88 -8.08 8.17
CA LEU A 9 -9.54 -8.37 7.64
C LEU A 9 -8.67 -7.11 7.50
N LEU A 10 -9.27 -5.91 7.60
CA LEU A 10 -8.54 -4.67 7.46
C LEU A 10 -7.75 -4.36 8.73
N PHE A 11 -6.43 -4.52 8.64
CA PHE A 11 -5.51 -4.20 9.75
C PHE A 11 -5.91 -4.85 11.08
N GLU A 12 -6.23 -6.15 11.06
CA GLU A 12 -6.62 -6.91 12.24
C GLU A 12 -7.85 -6.31 12.96
N GLY A 13 -8.80 -5.81 12.22
CA GLY A 13 -10.02 -5.20 12.74
C GLY A 13 -9.92 -3.72 13.09
N LYS A 14 -8.73 -3.12 12.98
CA LYS A 14 -8.55 -1.68 13.24
C LYS A 14 -9.30 -0.81 12.22
N GLY A 15 -9.35 -1.25 10.97
CA GLY A 15 -10.12 -0.57 9.93
C GLY A 15 -11.61 -0.51 10.25
N LEU A 16 -12.16 -1.61 10.75
CA LEU A 16 -13.57 -1.66 11.17
C LEU A 16 -13.84 -0.69 12.32
N ARG A 17 -12.96 -0.59 13.30
CA ARG A 17 -13.10 0.38 14.41
C ARG A 17 -13.15 1.82 13.91
N VAL A 18 -12.27 2.17 12.98
CA VAL A 18 -12.26 3.53 12.39
C VAL A 18 -13.60 3.80 11.70
N LEU A 19 -14.12 2.86 10.92
CA LEU A 19 -15.40 3.00 10.24
C LEU A 19 -16.55 3.15 11.23
N GLU A 20 -16.57 2.37 12.31
CA GLU A 20 -17.59 2.45 13.36
C GLU A 20 -17.59 3.81 14.07
N ASN A 21 -16.39 4.37 14.34
CA ASN A 21 -16.26 5.68 14.97
C ASN A 21 -16.84 6.82 14.12
N TYR A 22 -16.82 6.69 12.81
CA TYR A 22 -17.28 7.72 11.87
C TYR A 22 -18.59 7.40 11.17
N LYS A 23 -19.27 6.30 11.52
CA LYS A 23 -20.49 5.84 10.82
C LYS A 23 -21.63 6.86 10.81
N ASP A 24 -21.74 7.66 11.86
CA ASP A 24 -22.80 8.67 11.98
C ASP A 24 -22.47 9.95 11.18
N ASP A 25 -21.18 10.18 10.92
CA ASP A 25 -20.68 11.33 10.16
C ASP A 25 -20.55 11.05 8.67
N LEU A 26 -20.68 9.76 8.29
CA LEU A 26 -20.51 9.31 6.91
C LEU A 26 -21.85 9.31 6.17
N ASN A 27 -22.09 10.28 5.30
CA ASN A 27 -23.18 10.23 4.31
C ASN A 27 -22.80 9.28 3.16
N GLY A 28 -22.39 8.05 3.52
CA GLY A 28 -21.96 7.01 2.59
C GLY A 28 -20.47 7.00 2.26
N PHE A 29 -19.78 8.12 2.29
CA PHE A 29 -18.37 8.23 1.91
C PHE A 29 -17.61 9.19 2.81
N PHE A 30 -16.30 8.90 3.01
CA PHE A 30 -15.40 9.85 3.63
C PHE A 30 -15.22 11.08 2.74
N LYS A 31 -15.25 12.27 3.33
CA LYS A 31 -14.92 13.50 2.62
C LYS A 31 -13.40 13.59 2.49
N LEU A 32 -12.91 13.25 1.31
CA LEU A 32 -11.49 13.33 1.01
C LEU A 32 -11.22 14.51 0.10
N LYS A 33 -10.05 15.12 0.27
CA LYS A 33 -9.55 16.12 -0.66
C LYS A 33 -9.19 15.47 -2.00
N ASP A 34 -9.10 16.26 -3.06
CA ASP A 34 -8.61 15.76 -4.34
C ASP A 34 -7.12 15.34 -4.23
N ASN A 35 -6.63 14.58 -5.21
CA ASN A 35 -5.27 14.04 -5.19
C ASN A 35 -4.20 15.13 -5.12
N SER A 36 -4.43 16.26 -5.78
CA SER A 36 -3.48 17.38 -5.78
C SER A 36 -3.31 17.96 -4.37
N ASN A 37 -4.41 18.18 -3.66
CA ASN A 37 -4.39 18.70 -2.30
C ASN A 37 -3.83 17.69 -1.29
N VAL A 38 -4.15 16.40 -1.45
CA VAL A 38 -3.57 15.33 -0.63
C VAL A 38 -2.06 15.30 -0.81
N ASN A 39 -1.55 15.41 -2.03
CA ASN A 39 -0.11 15.40 -2.30
C ASN A 39 0.58 16.63 -1.70
N LYS A 40 -0.05 17.80 -1.72
CA LYS A 40 0.49 19.00 -1.04
C LYS A 40 0.59 18.79 0.46
N ASP A 41 -0.43 18.21 1.08
CA ASP A 41 -0.44 17.91 2.50
C ASP A 41 0.63 16.90 2.87
N LEU A 42 0.80 15.85 2.06
CA LEU A 42 1.84 14.83 2.26
C LEU A 42 3.24 15.43 2.18
N ASN A 43 3.49 16.31 1.21
CA ASN A 43 4.78 17.00 1.09
C ASN A 43 5.05 17.92 2.27
N ALA A 44 4.04 18.62 2.78
CA ALA A 44 4.16 19.45 3.97
C ALA A 44 4.50 18.59 5.20
N LEU A 45 3.83 17.45 5.39
CA LEU A 45 4.11 16.52 6.48
C LEU A 45 5.51 15.93 6.36
N ALA A 46 5.95 15.58 5.15
CA ALA A 46 7.29 15.08 4.92
C ALA A 46 8.37 16.08 5.34
N LYS A 47 8.17 17.35 5.04
CA LYS A 47 9.08 18.42 5.47
C LYS A 47 9.11 18.56 7.00
N LEU A 48 7.96 18.50 7.65
CA LEU A 48 7.87 18.55 9.11
C LEU A 48 8.56 17.33 9.75
N ALA A 49 8.52 16.17 9.10
CA ALA A 49 9.17 14.96 9.56
C ALA A 49 10.65 14.88 9.15
N GLU A 50 11.20 15.90 8.52
CA GLU A 50 12.58 15.94 8.02
C GLU A 50 12.89 14.81 7.03
N ILE A 51 11.89 14.41 6.25
CA ILE A 51 12.05 13.40 5.19
C ILE A 51 12.42 14.13 3.90
N ASP A 52 13.65 13.90 3.44
CA ASP A 52 14.19 14.52 2.22
C ASP A 52 13.86 13.69 0.97
N LYS A 53 12.59 13.31 0.84
CA LYS A 53 12.09 12.58 -0.32
C LYS A 53 10.74 13.14 -0.72
N ARG A 54 10.49 13.17 -2.01
CA ARG A 54 9.16 13.52 -2.51
C ARG A 54 8.20 12.38 -2.23
N ILE A 55 7.16 12.65 -1.46
CA ILE A 55 6.13 11.69 -1.12
C ILE A 55 4.82 12.10 -1.79
N SER A 56 4.15 11.13 -2.38
CA SER A 56 2.85 11.34 -3.01
C SER A 56 1.92 10.18 -2.68
N PHE A 57 0.66 10.31 -3.05
CA PHE A 57 -0.31 9.21 -2.94
C PHE A 57 0.17 7.96 -3.69
N HIS A 58 0.79 8.12 -4.85
CA HIS A 58 1.37 7.00 -5.59
C HIS A 58 2.51 6.32 -4.85
N THR A 59 3.32 7.06 -4.10
CA THR A 59 4.36 6.49 -3.24
C THR A 59 3.76 5.52 -2.22
N ALA A 60 2.67 5.93 -1.56
CA ALA A 60 1.95 5.07 -0.61
C ALA A 60 1.40 3.81 -1.29
N ARG A 61 0.85 3.95 -2.49
CA ARG A 61 0.31 2.84 -3.27
C ARG A 61 1.42 1.84 -3.66
N HIS A 62 2.57 2.33 -4.11
CA HIS A 62 3.73 1.49 -4.42
C HIS A 62 4.25 0.76 -3.18
N THR A 63 4.35 1.46 -2.07
CA THR A 63 4.80 0.87 -0.81
C THR A 63 3.84 -0.23 -0.35
N ASN A 64 2.53 0.00 -0.43
CA ASN A 64 1.54 -1.00 -0.08
C ASN A 64 1.67 -2.26 -0.95
N ALA A 65 1.81 -2.09 -2.27
CA ALA A 65 2.02 -3.21 -3.19
C ALA A 65 3.27 -4.02 -2.82
N THR A 66 4.37 -3.34 -2.56
CA THR A 66 5.64 -3.98 -2.19
C THR A 66 5.52 -4.75 -0.88
N LEU A 67 4.90 -4.15 0.13
CA LEU A 67 4.71 -4.79 1.43
C LEU A 67 3.80 -6.02 1.34
N LEU A 68 2.73 -5.96 0.54
CA LEU A 68 1.84 -7.10 0.34
C LEU A 68 2.57 -8.27 -0.31
N ILE A 69 3.36 -8.01 -1.35
CA ILE A 69 4.16 -9.03 -2.02
C ILE A 69 5.21 -9.59 -1.07
N TYR A 70 5.88 -8.74 -0.34
CA TYR A 70 6.88 -9.15 0.66
C TYR A 70 6.28 -10.04 1.73
N SER A 71 5.03 -9.79 2.12
CA SER A 71 4.30 -10.58 3.10
C SER A 71 3.78 -11.91 2.55
N GLY A 72 4.04 -12.22 1.29
CA GLY A 72 3.66 -13.49 0.67
C GLY A 72 2.33 -13.47 -0.07
N ALA A 73 1.73 -12.31 -0.29
CA ALA A 73 0.51 -12.21 -1.08
C ALA A 73 0.77 -12.57 -2.55
N ASN A 74 -0.16 -13.31 -3.16
CA ASN A 74 -0.07 -13.62 -4.58
C ASN A 74 -0.15 -12.35 -5.43
N ILE A 75 0.60 -12.32 -6.52
CA ILE A 75 0.59 -11.19 -7.45
C ILE A 75 -0.80 -10.88 -8.00
N THR A 76 -1.60 -11.91 -8.26
CA THR A 76 -2.99 -11.73 -8.73
C THR A 76 -3.86 -11.06 -7.68
N THR A 77 -3.65 -11.37 -6.41
CA THR A 77 -4.35 -10.71 -5.30
C THR A 77 -3.98 -9.24 -5.23
N VAL A 78 -2.69 -8.93 -5.30
CA VAL A 78 -2.19 -7.54 -5.28
C VAL A 78 -2.72 -6.76 -6.48
N GLN A 79 -2.72 -7.37 -7.66
CA GLN A 79 -3.29 -6.76 -8.87
C GLN A 79 -4.75 -6.34 -8.66
N LYS A 80 -5.57 -7.23 -8.12
CA LYS A 80 -6.99 -6.97 -7.87
C LYS A 80 -7.20 -5.87 -6.82
N LEU A 81 -6.45 -5.90 -5.73
CA LEU A 81 -6.54 -4.90 -4.67
C LEU A 81 -6.15 -3.50 -5.17
N LEU A 82 -5.17 -3.42 -6.04
CA LEU A 82 -4.72 -2.15 -6.62
C LEU A 82 -5.55 -1.71 -7.82
N GLY A 83 -6.41 -2.58 -8.35
CA GLY A 83 -7.23 -2.28 -9.52
C GLY A 83 -6.44 -2.19 -10.81
N HIS A 84 -5.28 -2.84 -10.91
CA HIS A 84 -4.50 -2.88 -12.13
C HIS A 84 -5.21 -3.71 -13.21
N LYS A 85 -5.35 -3.17 -14.40
CA LYS A 85 -5.96 -3.85 -15.54
C LYS A 85 -5.06 -4.96 -16.09
N SER A 86 -3.75 -4.85 -15.88
CA SER A 86 -2.76 -5.80 -16.38
C SER A 86 -1.89 -6.32 -15.25
N VAL A 87 -1.58 -7.62 -15.28
CA VAL A 87 -0.62 -8.26 -14.37
C VAL A 87 0.78 -7.68 -14.54
N LYS A 88 1.12 -7.20 -15.74
CA LYS A 88 2.45 -6.64 -16.03
C LYS A 88 2.83 -5.51 -15.09
N THR A 89 1.89 -4.64 -14.76
CA THR A 89 2.13 -3.51 -13.84
C THR A 89 2.47 -4.01 -12.44
N THR A 90 1.79 -5.05 -11.97
CA THR A 90 2.07 -5.67 -10.66
C THR A 90 3.32 -6.54 -10.71
N GLN A 91 3.62 -7.16 -11.85
CA GLN A 91 4.79 -8.05 -12.04
C GLN A 91 6.11 -7.32 -11.78
N VAL A 92 6.17 -6.02 -12.04
CA VAL A 92 7.37 -5.20 -11.77
C VAL A 92 7.74 -5.29 -10.29
N TYR A 93 6.77 -5.23 -9.39
CA TYR A 93 7.02 -5.36 -7.94
C TYR A 93 7.50 -6.75 -7.56
N ALA A 94 6.89 -7.79 -8.13
CA ALA A 94 7.30 -9.17 -7.85
C ALA A 94 8.73 -9.43 -8.31
N ASN A 95 9.12 -8.94 -9.48
CA ASN A 95 10.48 -9.10 -10.00
C ASN A 95 11.52 -8.43 -9.09
N ILE A 96 11.22 -7.24 -8.58
CA ILE A 96 12.09 -6.54 -7.64
C ILE A 96 12.24 -7.36 -6.35
N MET A 97 11.16 -7.92 -5.85
CA MET A 97 11.18 -8.74 -4.64
C MET A 97 11.97 -10.04 -4.83
N ASP A 98 11.86 -10.69 -5.98
CA ASP A 98 12.63 -11.87 -6.29
C ASP A 98 14.13 -11.58 -6.24
N MET A 99 14.58 -10.48 -6.81
CA MET A 99 15.98 -10.03 -6.74
C MET A 99 16.40 -9.77 -5.30
N THR A 100 15.54 -9.17 -4.49
CA THR A 100 15.82 -8.90 -3.07
C THR A 100 15.97 -10.20 -2.29
N ILE A 101 15.11 -11.19 -2.53
CA ILE A 101 15.18 -12.51 -1.88
C ILE A 101 16.50 -13.20 -2.21
N VAL A 102 16.89 -13.22 -3.47
CA VAL A 102 18.18 -13.81 -3.91
C VAL A 102 19.34 -13.12 -3.21
N HIS A 103 19.34 -11.79 -3.19
CA HIS A 103 20.38 -11.01 -2.55
C HIS A 103 20.47 -11.30 -1.05
N ASP A 104 19.35 -11.37 -0.36
CA ASP A 104 19.30 -11.65 1.07
C ASP A 104 19.77 -13.07 1.39
N LEU A 105 19.44 -14.05 0.55
CA LEU A 105 19.91 -15.42 0.71
C LEU A 105 21.42 -15.54 0.48
N GLU A 106 21.95 -14.87 -0.51
CA GLU A 106 23.39 -14.82 -0.75
C GLU A 106 24.13 -14.20 0.45
N LYS A 107 23.62 -13.09 0.97
CA LYS A 107 24.17 -12.42 2.13
C LYS A 107 24.13 -13.32 3.37
N ALA A 108 23.03 -14.05 3.60
CA ALA A 108 22.89 -14.99 4.71
C ALA A 108 23.89 -16.15 4.59
N ALA A 109 24.14 -16.66 3.37
CA ALA A 109 25.09 -17.74 3.13
C ALA A 109 26.53 -17.35 3.47
N TYR A 110 26.87 -16.07 3.33
CA TYR A 110 28.22 -15.56 3.61
C TYR A 110 28.40 -14.99 5.03
N SER A 111 27.35 -14.98 5.83
CA SER A 111 27.35 -14.38 7.19
C SER A 111 27.74 -15.34 8.30
N ASN A 112 28.11 -16.55 7.99
CA ASN A 112 28.48 -17.56 9.00
C ASN A 112 29.96 -17.52 9.30
#